data_c30e2dcfe31021e4da9728bf4a76b59e
#
_entry.id   c30e2dcfe31021e4da9728bf4a76b59e
#
_cell.length_a   1.000
_cell.length_b   1.000
_cell.length_c   1.000
_cell.angle_alpha   90.00
_cell.angle_beta   90.00
_cell.angle_gamma   90.00
#
_symmetry.space_group_name_H-M   'P 1'
#
loop_
_entity.id
_entity.type
_entity.pdbx_description
1 polymer ?
#
loop_
_entity_poly.entity_id
_entity_poly.type
_entity_poly.pdbx_seq_one_letter_code
_entity_poly.pdbx_strand_id
1 'polypeptide(L)'
;MKLCLLAAIVAALAAAGPAAAFTPSDPYFAKQWYLTQDHAFDAWPQAPPATLAPVKVAIVDSGVDCSLPDFAGRIAAKESFVGGDPCTDTEGHGTVVAGEIAANLDSTGIVGIAYSAQLLIAKVVRPDGNIPLQAEAQAIRWAADQGAQVINLSLGGVRDPAQPNRDTFSPLEADAVSYAYGKGALLVAAVGNSDEAYATPWPYASYPAALPHVLGVAALNRAGNVPAFSDRDPTFVDLAAPGVDIFSTYPLALSELQTGCTPLGYTDCGDGEYRNPEGTSFAAPQVSAAAAVLFAVAPGLTNSQVETVLERSADDVDAANGCRACPLGRDRYSGFGRLDVARAVQAVLAGGPLPPPDRYETNDDAGTKSYTLWGTKRIVHATLDYYDDPIDVYRVALAKGEQLKTRLTGSWTGANVSLVLWRPGTVHVTTAGRTSLRAAQSVMPGAQQHVLYRASASGWYYVEAHVSSPGSGGYTLTLTKTAPRTPAGKRAVSGRVAR
;
A
#
# COMPACT_ATOMS: atom_id res chain seq x y z
N MET A 1 -4.19 21.23 74.89
CA MET A 1 -5.18 20.58 73.92
C MET A 1 -5.28 21.48 72.75
N LYS A 2 -4.60 21.14 71.64
CA LYS A 2 -4.77 21.83 70.34
C LYS A 2 -5.42 20.83 69.38
N LEU A 3 -6.68 21.09 68.99
CA LEU A 3 -7.39 20.35 67.95
C LEU A 3 -6.84 20.80 66.58
N CYS A 4 -6.27 19.86 65.84
CA CYS A 4 -6.02 20.04 64.41
C CYS A 4 -7.26 19.61 63.64
N LEU A 5 -7.90 20.54 62.95
CA LEU A 5 -8.91 20.27 61.90
C LEU A 5 -8.14 19.86 60.63
N LEU A 6 -8.29 18.62 60.19
CA LEU A 6 -7.97 18.19 58.82
C LEU A 6 -9.16 18.50 57.94
N ALA A 7 -9.02 19.47 57.04
CA ALA A 7 -9.96 19.67 55.93
C ALA A 7 -9.62 18.70 54.80
N ALA A 8 -10.49 17.74 54.55
CA ALA A 8 -10.41 16.85 53.37
C ALA A 8 -10.93 17.61 52.16
N ILE A 9 -10.03 17.95 51.24
CA ILE A 9 -10.39 18.45 49.91
C ILE A 9 -10.73 17.23 49.06
N VAL A 10 -12.01 16.99 48.83
CA VAL A 10 -12.49 16.03 47.81
C VAL A 10 -12.37 16.73 46.47
N ALA A 11 -11.32 16.41 45.72
CA ALA A 11 -11.23 16.79 44.32
C ALA A 11 -12.23 15.95 43.52
N ALA A 12 -13.33 16.55 43.09
CA ALA A 12 -14.22 15.93 42.13
C ALA A 12 -13.49 15.90 40.76
N LEU A 13 -12.95 14.73 40.41
CA LEU A 13 -12.60 14.44 39.03
C LEU A 13 -13.94 14.40 38.26
N ALA A 14 -14.27 15.51 37.59
CA ALA A 14 -15.29 15.47 36.53
C ALA A 14 -14.76 14.49 35.46
N ALA A 15 -15.37 13.31 35.34
CA ALA A 15 -15.20 12.46 34.20
C ALA A 15 -15.71 13.25 32.99
N ALA A 16 -14.80 13.85 32.22
CA ALA A 16 -15.13 14.36 30.90
C ALA A 16 -15.62 13.15 30.10
N GLY A 17 -16.91 13.16 29.77
CA GLY A 17 -17.44 12.19 28.80
C GLY A 17 -16.64 12.29 27.50
N PRO A 18 -16.62 11.26 26.65
CA PRO A 18 -15.97 11.35 25.37
C PRO A 18 -16.49 12.62 24.67
N ALA A 19 -15.57 13.49 24.25
CA ALA A 19 -15.93 14.67 23.48
C ALA A 19 -16.65 14.16 22.22
N ALA A 20 -17.78 14.76 21.88
CA ALA A 20 -18.49 14.38 20.66
C ALA A 20 -17.55 14.63 19.46
N ALA A 21 -17.47 13.66 18.55
CA ALA A 21 -16.72 13.79 17.32
C ALA A 21 -17.27 14.97 16.49
N PHE A 22 -16.39 15.63 15.75
CA PHE A 22 -16.80 16.67 14.82
C PHE A 22 -17.72 16.12 13.74
N THR A 23 -18.80 16.82 13.45
CA THR A 23 -19.72 16.49 12.36
C THR A 23 -19.67 17.61 11.33
N PRO A 24 -19.25 17.35 10.08
CA PRO A 24 -19.31 18.32 8.99
C PRO A 24 -20.71 18.92 8.79
N SER A 25 -20.76 20.19 8.44
CA SER A 25 -22.01 20.92 8.15
C SER A 25 -22.43 20.85 6.69
N ASP A 26 -21.64 20.15 5.87
CA ASP A 26 -21.90 19.96 4.45
C ASP A 26 -23.20 19.16 4.26
N PRO A 27 -24.15 19.65 3.43
CA PRO A 27 -25.53 19.18 3.44
C PRO A 27 -25.69 17.71 3.04
N TYR A 28 -24.74 17.15 2.29
CA TYR A 28 -24.77 15.75 1.87
C TYR A 28 -23.88 14.83 2.70
N PHE A 29 -23.23 15.32 3.75
CA PHE A 29 -22.43 14.48 4.66
C PHE A 29 -23.20 13.24 5.13
N ALA A 30 -24.49 13.36 5.45
CA ALA A 30 -25.30 12.21 5.87
C ALA A 30 -25.49 11.13 4.80
N LYS A 31 -25.24 11.43 3.52
CA LYS A 31 -25.25 10.46 2.42
C LYS A 31 -23.90 9.74 2.29
N GLN A 32 -22.83 10.34 2.77
CA GLN A 32 -21.47 9.80 2.76
C GLN A 32 -21.26 8.85 3.95
N TRP A 33 -22.00 7.75 3.98
CA TRP A 33 -22.00 6.79 5.09
C TRP A 33 -20.60 6.22 5.40
N TYR A 34 -19.73 6.14 4.39
CA TYR A 34 -18.37 5.64 4.49
C TYR A 34 -17.50 6.49 5.41
N LEU A 35 -17.71 7.80 5.45
CA LEU A 35 -16.97 8.71 6.35
C LEU A 35 -17.17 8.35 7.83
N THR A 36 -18.35 7.82 8.18
CA THR A 36 -18.63 7.34 9.53
C THR A 36 -17.96 5.98 9.76
N GLN A 37 -17.97 5.09 8.76
CA GLN A 37 -17.37 3.75 8.90
C GLN A 37 -15.86 3.82 9.00
N ASP A 38 -15.22 4.77 8.31
CA ASP A 38 -13.77 5.01 8.34
C ASP A 38 -13.33 5.90 9.50
N HIS A 39 -14.27 6.35 10.34
CA HIS A 39 -13.98 7.30 11.42
C HIS A 39 -13.28 8.57 10.94
N ALA A 40 -13.65 9.09 9.75
CA ALA A 40 -12.93 10.13 9.03
C ALA A 40 -12.73 11.43 9.83
N PHE A 41 -13.70 11.79 10.69
CA PHE A 41 -13.67 12.99 11.50
C PHE A 41 -13.62 12.74 13.01
N ASP A 42 -13.58 11.48 13.45
CA ASP A 42 -13.66 11.12 14.87
C ASP A 42 -12.39 11.46 15.65
N ALA A 43 -11.28 11.71 14.98
CA ALA A 43 -10.04 12.21 15.61
C ALA A 43 -10.19 13.64 16.15
N TRP A 44 -11.18 14.39 15.69
CA TRP A 44 -11.34 15.78 15.98
C TRP A 44 -12.47 16.03 17.02
N PRO A 45 -12.15 16.46 18.26
CA PRO A 45 -13.18 16.75 19.26
C PRO A 45 -13.92 18.07 18.99
N GLN A 46 -13.38 18.92 18.11
CA GLN A 46 -13.95 20.16 17.58
C GLN A 46 -13.73 20.17 16.08
N ALA A 47 -14.15 21.23 15.38
CA ALA A 47 -13.85 21.36 13.95
C ALA A 47 -12.37 21.04 13.68
N PRO A 48 -12.07 20.18 12.71
CA PRO A 48 -10.69 19.86 12.38
C PRO A 48 -9.95 21.16 12.05
N PRO A 49 -8.61 21.23 12.27
CA PRO A 49 -7.87 22.45 12.06
C PRO A 49 -8.12 23.01 10.65
N ALA A 50 -8.67 24.19 10.54
CA ALA A 50 -8.92 24.86 9.26
C ALA A 50 -7.65 25.06 8.41
N THR A 51 -6.48 24.80 9.00
CA THR A 51 -5.14 25.01 8.44
C THR A 51 -4.27 23.76 8.58
N LEU A 52 -4.75 22.60 8.15
CA LEU A 52 -3.84 21.49 7.88
C LEU A 52 -2.85 21.89 6.78
N ALA A 53 -1.58 21.48 6.90
CA ALA A 53 -0.61 21.72 5.86
C ALA A 53 -1.13 21.17 4.53
N PRO A 54 -1.09 21.94 3.41
CA PRO A 54 -1.56 21.42 2.14
C PRO A 54 -0.67 20.27 1.68
N VAL A 55 -1.29 19.12 1.43
CA VAL A 55 -0.65 17.92 0.91
C VAL A 55 -1.07 17.75 -0.54
N LYS A 56 -0.13 17.44 -1.43
CA LYS A 56 -0.42 17.17 -2.83
C LYS A 56 -0.81 15.71 -3.03
N VAL A 57 -2.01 15.50 -3.53
CA VAL A 57 -2.53 14.17 -3.91
C VAL A 57 -2.71 14.13 -5.42
N ALA A 58 -2.03 13.20 -6.08
CA ALA A 58 -2.23 12.98 -7.51
C ALA A 58 -3.37 11.98 -7.75
N ILE A 59 -4.22 12.31 -8.71
CA ILE A 59 -5.28 11.45 -9.23
C ILE A 59 -4.89 11.06 -10.65
N VAL A 60 -4.45 9.80 -10.82
CA VAL A 60 -4.10 9.23 -12.13
C VAL A 60 -5.34 8.48 -12.62
N ASP A 61 -6.14 9.13 -13.48
CA ASP A 61 -7.50 8.68 -13.77
C ASP A 61 -8.05 9.25 -15.10
N SER A 62 -9.37 9.27 -15.28
CA SER A 62 -10.10 9.77 -16.46
C SER A 62 -10.11 11.30 -16.62
N GLY A 63 -9.55 12.04 -15.68
CA GLY A 63 -9.67 13.49 -15.52
C GLY A 63 -10.58 13.83 -14.35
N VAL A 64 -10.85 15.11 -14.14
CA VAL A 64 -11.77 15.60 -13.08
C VAL A 64 -12.56 16.76 -13.63
N ASP A 65 -13.86 16.89 -13.33
CA ASP A 65 -14.59 18.12 -13.58
C ASP A 65 -14.16 19.21 -12.60
N CYS A 66 -13.13 19.97 -12.96
CA CYS A 66 -12.57 21.04 -12.14
C CYS A 66 -13.53 22.22 -11.92
N SER A 67 -14.68 22.26 -12.58
CA SER A 67 -15.66 23.34 -12.47
C SER A 67 -16.61 23.17 -11.28
N LEU A 68 -16.66 21.96 -10.69
CA LEU A 68 -17.50 21.69 -9.54
C LEU A 68 -17.10 22.55 -8.34
N PRO A 69 -18.08 23.15 -7.63
CA PRO A 69 -17.81 23.97 -6.44
C PRO A 69 -17.01 23.26 -5.36
N ASP A 70 -17.23 21.95 -5.21
CA ASP A 70 -16.53 21.07 -4.25
C ASP A 70 -15.01 21.12 -4.40
N PHE A 71 -14.49 21.50 -5.59
CA PHE A 71 -13.04 21.58 -5.87
C PHE A 71 -12.50 23.00 -5.95
N ALA A 72 -13.27 24.00 -5.54
CA ALA A 72 -12.84 25.41 -5.61
C ALA A 72 -11.52 25.60 -4.83
N GLY A 73 -10.47 26.00 -5.55
CA GLY A 73 -9.13 26.22 -4.98
C GLY A 73 -8.34 24.96 -4.64
N ARG A 74 -8.79 23.76 -5.06
CA ARG A 74 -8.10 22.48 -4.79
C ARG A 74 -7.11 22.06 -5.89
N ILE A 75 -7.29 22.51 -7.13
CA ILE A 75 -6.46 22.06 -8.26
C ILE A 75 -5.12 22.79 -8.26
N ALA A 76 -4.03 22.11 -7.94
CA ALA A 76 -2.68 22.68 -7.90
C ALA A 76 -1.95 22.55 -9.24
N ALA A 77 -2.11 21.44 -9.95
CA ALA A 77 -1.58 21.21 -11.30
C ALA A 77 -2.42 20.17 -12.04
N LYS A 78 -2.30 20.17 -13.36
CA LYS A 78 -3.02 19.22 -14.20
C LYS A 78 -2.27 18.94 -15.49
N GLU A 79 -2.31 17.69 -15.97
CA GLU A 79 -1.68 17.24 -17.20
C GLU A 79 -2.48 16.11 -17.84
N SER A 80 -2.48 16.03 -19.16
CA SER A 80 -3.07 14.90 -19.90
C SER A 80 -2.00 14.15 -20.69
N PHE A 81 -1.94 12.85 -20.51
CA PHE A 81 -1.02 11.92 -21.17
C PHE A 81 -1.66 11.22 -22.37
N VAL A 82 -2.95 11.51 -22.61
CA VAL A 82 -3.74 10.91 -23.70
C VAL A 82 -4.39 11.97 -24.59
N GLY A 83 -4.08 13.26 -24.36
CA GLY A 83 -4.70 14.39 -25.04
C GLY A 83 -6.02 14.83 -24.40
N GLY A 84 -6.54 15.95 -24.88
CA GLY A 84 -7.72 16.60 -24.27
C GLY A 84 -7.40 17.40 -23.01
N ASP A 85 -8.40 18.08 -22.45
CA ASP A 85 -8.26 18.84 -21.19
C ASP A 85 -8.39 17.87 -19.99
N PRO A 86 -7.42 17.84 -19.05
CA PRO A 86 -7.54 17.05 -17.84
C PRO A 86 -8.73 17.47 -16.95
N CYS A 87 -9.23 18.69 -17.08
CA CYS A 87 -10.44 19.16 -16.41
C CYS A 87 -11.76 18.80 -17.13
N THR A 88 -11.66 17.97 -18.19
CA THR A 88 -12.83 17.36 -18.84
C THR A 88 -12.80 15.86 -18.57
N ASP A 89 -13.63 15.45 -17.63
CA ASP A 89 -13.84 14.03 -17.32
C ASP A 89 -15.00 13.49 -18.16
N THR A 90 -14.70 12.59 -19.09
CA THR A 90 -15.68 12.00 -20.02
C THR A 90 -16.28 10.70 -19.52
N GLU A 91 -15.82 10.18 -18.38
CA GLU A 91 -16.29 8.93 -17.78
C GLU A 91 -16.93 9.16 -16.40
N GLY A 92 -16.49 10.20 -15.72
CA GLY A 92 -16.95 10.55 -14.37
C GLY A 92 -16.17 9.87 -13.25
N HIS A 93 -15.34 8.87 -13.57
CA HIS A 93 -14.65 8.06 -12.59
C HIS A 93 -13.66 8.90 -11.75
N GLY A 94 -12.77 9.65 -12.38
CA GLY A 94 -11.80 10.48 -11.67
C GLY A 94 -12.44 11.63 -10.88
N THR A 95 -13.61 12.12 -11.31
CA THR A 95 -14.38 13.12 -10.56
C THR A 95 -14.95 12.55 -9.26
N VAL A 96 -15.45 11.30 -9.28
CA VAL A 96 -15.89 10.59 -8.07
C VAL A 96 -14.72 10.43 -7.09
N VAL A 97 -13.60 9.92 -7.57
CA VAL A 97 -12.36 9.74 -6.79
C VAL A 97 -11.89 11.06 -6.16
N ALA A 98 -11.92 12.16 -6.92
CA ALA A 98 -11.54 13.48 -6.44
C ALA A 98 -12.43 13.97 -5.27
N GLY A 99 -13.73 13.71 -5.35
CA GLY A 99 -14.70 14.10 -4.32
C GLY A 99 -14.43 13.40 -2.99
N GLU A 100 -14.17 12.10 -3.00
CA GLU A 100 -13.84 11.36 -1.79
C GLU A 100 -12.56 11.88 -1.12
N ILE A 101 -11.57 12.25 -1.94
CA ILE A 101 -10.27 12.72 -1.43
C ILE A 101 -10.39 14.15 -0.89
N ALA A 102 -10.85 15.11 -1.67
CA ALA A 102 -10.57 16.53 -1.42
C ALA A 102 -11.72 17.50 -1.67
N ALA A 103 -12.99 17.04 -1.68
CA ALA A 103 -14.11 17.96 -1.65
C ALA A 103 -13.99 18.90 -0.45
N ASN A 104 -14.33 20.17 -0.64
CA ASN A 104 -14.18 21.22 0.36
C ASN A 104 -15.02 20.95 1.63
N LEU A 105 -14.49 21.32 2.79
CA LEU A 105 -15.26 21.43 4.04
C LEU A 105 -15.73 22.88 4.17
N ASP A 106 -16.86 23.23 3.58
CA ASP A 106 -17.30 24.63 3.45
C ASP A 106 -18.82 24.85 3.61
N SER A 107 -19.52 23.83 4.08
CA SER A 107 -20.99 23.82 4.24
C SER A 107 -21.74 23.79 2.91
N THR A 108 -21.11 23.34 1.83
CA THR A 108 -21.75 23.09 0.53
C THR A 108 -21.44 21.68 0.04
N GLY A 109 -22.31 21.08 -0.79
CA GLY A 109 -22.06 19.79 -1.42
C GLY A 109 -21.74 18.65 -0.46
N ILE A 110 -20.64 17.94 -0.74
CA ILE A 110 -20.05 16.86 0.04
C ILE A 110 -18.74 17.32 0.70
N VAL A 111 -18.13 16.44 1.50
CA VAL A 111 -16.81 16.68 2.09
C VAL A 111 -15.86 15.52 1.81
N GLY A 112 -14.62 15.81 1.41
CA GLY A 112 -13.55 14.84 1.29
C GLY A 112 -12.86 14.57 2.63
N ILE A 113 -12.29 13.37 2.79
CA ILE A 113 -11.55 13.01 4.00
C ILE A 113 -10.34 13.97 4.17
N ALA A 114 -9.64 14.26 3.09
CA ALA A 114 -8.52 15.20 3.04
C ALA A 114 -8.96 16.56 2.47
N TYR A 115 -9.98 17.16 3.04
CA TYR A 115 -10.61 18.42 2.61
C TYR A 115 -9.64 19.59 2.38
N SER A 116 -8.40 19.53 2.88
CA SER A 116 -7.35 20.55 2.68
C SER A 116 -6.33 20.17 1.59
N ALA A 117 -6.43 18.98 1.02
CA ALA A 117 -5.47 18.50 0.02
C ALA A 117 -5.51 19.35 -1.27
N GLN A 118 -4.35 19.39 -1.95
CA GLN A 118 -4.18 19.99 -3.26
C GLN A 118 -4.08 18.88 -4.30
N LEU A 119 -4.93 18.92 -5.31
CA LEU A 119 -5.04 17.88 -6.31
C LEU A 119 -4.08 18.13 -7.49
N LEU A 120 -3.41 17.07 -7.92
CA LEU A 120 -2.66 16.99 -9.16
C LEU A 120 -3.44 16.06 -10.10
N ILE A 121 -4.06 16.60 -11.14
CA ILE A 121 -4.91 15.83 -12.05
C ILE A 121 -4.05 15.30 -13.20
N ALA A 122 -3.93 13.98 -13.31
CA ALA A 122 -3.20 13.29 -14.35
C ALA A 122 -4.13 12.42 -15.18
N LYS A 123 -4.59 12.94 -16.32
CA LYS A 123 -5.52 12.22 -17.20
C LYS A 123 -4.79 11.17 -18.02
N VAL A 124 -5.17 9.88 -17.83
CA VAL A 124 -4.58 8.73 -18.53
C VAL A 124 -5.60 7.87 -19.29
N VAL A 125 -6.91 8.13 -19.12
CA VAL A 125 -7.96 7.39 -19.78
C VAL A 125 -8.34 8.07 -21.10
N ARG A 126 -8.32 7.33 -22.18
CA ARG A 126 -8.78 7.76 -23.50
C ARG A 126 -10.31 7.77 -23.60
N PRO A 127 -10.90 8.47 -24.57
CA PRO A 127 -12.35 8.45 -24.78
C PRO A 127 -12.95 7.06 -25.08
N ASP A 128 -12.14 6.06 -25.40
CA ASP A 128 -12.55 4.68 -25.61
C ASP A 128 -12.41 3.81 -24.33
N GLY A 129 -12.14 4.43 -23.18
CA GLY A 129 -11.94 3.75 -21.90
C GLY A 129 -10.56 3.10 -21.74
N ASN A 130 -9.70 3.15 -22.75
CA ASN A 130 -8.39 2.49 -22.71
C ASN A 130 -7.34 3.32 -21.97
N ILE A 131 -6.55 2.67 -21.14
CA ILE A 131 -5.42 3.25 -20.40
C ILE A 131 -4.11 2.74 -21.00
N PRO A 132 -3.40 3.55 -21.80
CA PRO A 132 -2.09 3.15 -22.30
C PRO A 132 -1.07 3.09 -21.16
N LEU A 133 -0.41 1.96 -20.98
CA LEU A 133 0.63 1.76 -19.95
C LEU A 133 1.71 2.85 -19.96
N GLN A 134 2.05 3.38 -21.15
CA GLN A 134 3.01 4.49 -21.22
C GLN A 134 2.45 5.78 -20.65
N ALA A 135 1.17 6.07 -20.87
CA ALA A 135 0.51 7.26 -20.31
C ALA A 135 0.45 7.18 -18.78
N GLU A 136 0.08 6.03 -18.25
CA GLU A 136 0.05 5.75 -16.83
C GLU A 136 1.44 5.90 -16.18
N ALA A 137 2.46 5.23 -16.71
CA ALA A 137 3.82 5.33 -16.20
C ALA A 137 4.39 6.77 -16.26
N GLN A 138 4.05 7.55 -17.30
CA GLN A 138 4.42 8.96 -17.40
C GLN A 138 3.67 9.80 -16.37
N ALA A 139 2.40 9.53 -16.13
CA ALA A 139 1.58 10.22 -15.14
C ALA A 139 2.09 10.00 -13.71
N ILE A 140 2.44 8.75 -13.37
CA ILE A 140 3.02 8.41 -12.05
C ILE A 140 4.35 9.18 -11.85
N ARG A 141 5.22 9.20 -12.84
CA ARG A 141 6.49 9.96 -12.77
C ARG A 141 6.26 11.46 -12.66
N TRP A 142 5.35 12.01 -13.49
CA TRP A 142 4.98 13.42 -13.44
C TRP A 142 4.43 13.82 -12.06
N ALA A 143 3.53 13.01 -11.49
CA ALA A 143 2.97 13.26 -10.16
C ALA A 143 4.08 13.36 -9.10
N ALA A 144 5.04 12.42 -9.11
CA ALA A 144 6.18 12.45 -8.22
C ALA A 144 7.07 13.69 -8.43
N ASP A 145 7.30 14.11 -9.68
CA ASP A 145 8.08 15.30 -10.02
C ASP A 145 7.35 16.60 -9.66
N GLN A 146 6.01 16.61 -9.64
CA GLN A 146 5.20 17.71 -9.10
C GLN A 146 5.20 17.73 -7.55
N GLY A 147 5.84 16.75 -6.91
CA GLY A 147 5.94 16.63 -5.46
C GLY A 147 4.66 16.09 -4.82
N ALA A 148 3.96 15.17 -5.48
CA ALA A 148 2.88 14.41 -4.87
C ALA A 148 3.41 13.65 -3.64
N GLN A 149 2.73 13.78 -2.53
CA GLN A 149 2.99 12.98 -1.33
C GLN A 149 2.15 11.68 -1.34
N VAL A 150 1.03 11.71 -2.06
CA VAL A 150 0.19 10.53 -2.30
C VAL A 150 -0.17 10.47 -3.78
N ILE A 151 -0.15 9.26 -4.36
CA ILE A 151 -0.58 9.00 -5.73
C ILE A 151 -1.68 7.95 -5.67
N ASN A 152 -2.91 8.35 -6.02
CA ASN A 152 -4.06 7.47 -6.11
C ASN A 152 -4.14 6.84 -7.50
N LEU A 153 -4.25 5.51 -7.54
CA LEU A 153 -4.32 4.67 -8.73
C LEU A 153 -5.58 3.80 -8.68
N SER A 154 -6.74 4.42 -8.93
CA SER A 154 -8.02 3.72 -9.00
C SER A 154 -8.23 3.05 -10.36
N LEU A 155 -7.21 2.36 -10.85
CA LEU A 155 -7.12 1.73 -12.16
C LEU A 155 -6.27 0.46 -12.06
N GLY A 156 -6.27 -0.36 -13.12
CA GLY A 156 -5.38 -1.51 -13.08
C GLY A 156 -5.53 -2.47 -14.25
N GLY A 157 -4.63 -3.45 -14.25
CA GLY A 157 -4.59 -4.56 -15.19
C GLY A 157 -4.56 -5.91 -14.48
N VAL A 158 -5.20 -6.92 -15.10
CA VAL A 158 -5.34 -8.25 -14.51
C VAL A 158 -3.98 -8.90 -14.25
N ARG A 159 -3.78 -9.38 -13.04
CA ARG A 159 -2.67 -10.26 -12.69
C ARG A 159 -3.13 -11.71 -12.72
N ASP A 160 -2.46 -12.54 -13.53
CA ASP A 160 -2.70 -14.00 -13.62
C ASP A 160 -1.38 -14.78 -13.56
N PRO A 161 -0.82 -15.03 -12.38
CA PRO A 161 0.45 -15.75 -12.24
C PRO A 161 0.37 -17.22 -12.69
N ALA A 162 -0.86 -17.76 -12.86
CA ALA A 162 -1.08 -19.10 -13.37
C ALA A 162 -1.09 -19.16 -14.92
N GLN A 163 -1.37 -18.04 -15.58
CA GLN A 163 -1.48 -17.92 -17.03
C GLN A 163 -0.70 -16.71 -17.54
N PRO A 164 0.62 -16.83 -17.78
CA PRO A 164 1.46 -15.68 -18.14
C PRO A 164 1.04 -14.90 -19.39
N ASN A 165 0.23 -15.50 -20.27
CA ASN A 165 -0.33 -14.84 -21.45
C ASN A 165 -1.55 -13.96 -21.15
N ARG A 166 -2.06 -13.98 -19.93
CA ARG A 166 -3.14 -13.13 -19.42
C ARG A 166 -2.65 -12.12 -18.39
N ASP A 167 -1.42 -12.31 -17.93
CA ASP A 167 -0.77 -11.45 -16.95
C ASP A 167 -0.33 -10.15 -17.61
N THR A 168 -0.78 -9.01 -17.08
CA THR A 168 -0.51 -7.68 -17.65
C THR A 168 0.71 -7.00 -17.04
N PHE A 169 1.57 -7.72 -16.30
CA PHE A 169 2.76 -7.17 -15.71
C PHE A 169 3.56 -6.29 -16.68
N SER A 170 3.86 -5.08 -16.26
CA SER A 170 4.64 -4.12 -17.03
C SER A 170 5.89 -3.67 -16.27
N PRO A 171 7.11 -3.92 -16.80
CA PRO A 171 8.33 -3.35 -16.23
C PRO A 171 8.32 -1.82 -16.22
N LEU A 172 7.65 -1.19 -17.20
CA LEU A 172 7.56 0.26 -17.32
C LEU A 172 6.77 0.87 -16.15
N GLU A 173 5.65 0.24 -15.80
CA GLU A 173 4.81 0.60 -14.66
C GLU A 173 5.57 0.38 -13.33
N ALA A 174 6.17 -0.80 -13.15
CA ALA A 174 6.96 -1.11 -11.96
C ALA A 174 8.13 -0.15 -11.73
N ASP A 175 8.81 0.29 -12.81
CA ASP A 175 9.87 1.29 -12.74
C ASP A 175 9.33 2.69 -12.39
N ALA A 176 8.12 3.05 -12.86
CA ALA A 176 7.49 4.32 -12.51
C ALA A 176 7.05 4.34 -11.04
N VAL A 177 6.45 3.26 -10.55
CA VAL A 177 6.11 3.06 -9.13
C VAL A 177 7.35 3.20 -8.25
N SER A 178 8.42 2.46 -8.56
CA SER A 178 9.68 2.51 -7.80
C SER A 178 10.32 3.92 -7.81
N TYR A 179 10.21 4.64 -8.92
CA TYR A 179 10.67 6.02 -9.03
C TYR A 179 9.88 6.94 -8.10
N ALA A 180 8.54 6.85 -8.12
CA ALA A 180 7.68 7.70 -7.31
C ALA A 180 7.86 7.42 -5.80
N TYR A 181 7.93 6.14 -5.41
CA TYR A 181 8.23 5.75 -4.04
C TYR A 181 9.58 6.28 -3.56
N GLY A 182 10.63 6.14 -4.37
CA GLY A 182 11.96 6.68 -4.09
C GLY A 182 12.02 8.21 -4.00
N LYS A 183 11.01 8.93 -4.53
CA LYS A 183 10.80 10.37 -4.36
C LYS A 183 10.05 10.72 -3.07
N GLY A 184 9.57 9.73 -2.33
CA GLY A 184 8.83 9.89 -1.08
C GLY A 184 7.31 9.93 -1.24
N ALA A 185 6.76 9.59 -2.42
CA ALA A 185 5.33 9.45 -2.61
C ALA A 185 4.85 8.09 -2.05
N LEU A 186 3.71 8.06 -1.35
CA LEU A 186 2.96 6.85 -1.09
C LEU A 186 2.02 6.58 -2.27
N LEU A 187 2.09 5.38 -2.83
CA LEU A 187 1.19 4.95 -3.89
C LEU A 187 0.11 4.06 -3.31
N VAL A 188 -1.14 4.37 -3.63
CA VAL A 188 -2.32 3.61 -3.16
C VAL A 188 -3.11 3.18 -4.39
N ALA A 189 -3.43 1.90 -4.49
CA ALA A 189 -4.12 1.37 -5.65
C ALA A 189 -5.28 0.44 -5.29
N ALA A 190 -6.30 0.44 -6.13
CA ALA A 190 -7.37 -0.53 -6.11
C ALA A 190 -6.84 -1.94 -6.40
N VAL A 191 -7.26 -2.95 -5.62
CA VAL A 191 -6.82 -4.34 -5.84
C VAL A 191 -7.46 -4.99 -7.07
N GLY A 192 -8.46 -4.35 -7.66
CA GLY A 192 -9.17 -4.82 -8.86
C GLY A 192 -10.56 -5.38 -8.57
N ASN A 193 -11.33 -5.49 -9.65
CA ASN A 193 -12.70 -6.00 -9.64
C ASN A 193 -12.79 -7.28 -10.48
N SER A 194 -13.41 -8.31 -9.93
CA SER A 194 -13.47 -9.64 -10.55
C SER A 194 -14.27 -9.70 -11.87
N ASP A 195 -15.11 -8.72 -12.15
CA ASP A 195 -15.83 -8.57 -13.41
C ASP A 195 -14.91 -8.20 -14.59
N GLU A 196 -13.75 -7.62 -14.28
CA GLU A 196 -12.68 -7.34 -15.24
C GLU A 196 -11.71 -8.53 -15.41
N ALA A 197 -11.85 -9.60 -14.59
CA ALA A 197 -10.99 -10.76 -14.56
C ALA A 197 -11.67 -12.01 -15.12
N TYR A 198 -11.05 -13.18 -14.96
CA TYR A 198 -11.50 -14.45 -15.57
C TYR A 198 -12.39 -15.30 -14.67
N ALA A 199 -12.61 -14.89 -13.44
CA ALA A 199 -13.49 -15.56 -12.45
C ALA A 199 -13.91 -14.60 -11.34
N THR A 200 -15.07 -14.87 -10.72
CA THR A 200 -15.58 -14.11 -9.58
C THR A 200 -15.81 -15.08 -8.40
N PRO A 201 -15.16 -14.87 -7.26
CA PRO A 201 -14.13 -13.86 -6.97
C PRO A 201 -12.77 -14.21 -7.61
N TRP A 202 -12.00 -13.21 -8.00
CA TRP A 202 -10.65 -13.38 -8.52
C TRP A 202 -9.63 -13.50 -7.37
N PRO A 203 -8.69 -14.48 -7.42
CA PRO A 203 -7.80 -14.75 -6.28
C PRO A 203 -6.48 -13.97 -6.28
N TYR A 204 -6.30 -13.00 -7.17
CA TYR A 204 -5.08 -12.23 -7.31
C TYR A 204 -5.40 -10.74 -7.41
N ALA A 205 -4.68 -9.91 -6.66
CA ALA A 205 -4.75 -8.46 -6.83
C ALA A 205 -4.22 -8.06 -8.21
N SER A 206 -4.83 -7.05 -8.82
CA SER A 206 -4.42 -6.46 -10.09
C SER A 206 -3.16 -5.61 -9.96
N TYR A 207 -2.48 -5.31 -11.08
CA TYR A 207 -1.46 -4.27 -11.12
C TYR A 207 -2.14 -2.89 -11.23
N PRO A 208 -1.58 -1.81 -10.63
CA PRO A 208 -0.31 -1.74 -9.91
C PRO A 208 -0.37 -2.18 -8.43
N ALA A 209 -1.55 -2.49 -7.84
CA ALA A 209 -1.65 -2.90 -6.44
C ALA A 209 -0.72 -4.10 -6.10
N ALA A 210 -0.52 -5.03 -7.06
CA ALA A 210 0.39 -6.16 -6.90
C ALA A 210 1.87 -5.84 -7.21
N LEU A 211 2.26 -4.58 -7.17
CA LEU A 211 3.67 -4.16 -7.25
C LEU A 211 4.21 -3.82 -5.85
N PRO A 212 5.50 -4.05 -5.60
CA PRO A 212 6.15 -3.54 -4.39
C PRO A 212 5.97 -2.02 -4.24
N HIS A 213 5.82 -1.53 -3.00
CA HIS A 213 5.64 -0.12 -2.66
C HIS A 213 4.29 0.48 -3.09
N VAL A 214 3.31 -0.35 -3.34
CA VAL A 214 1.93 0.08 -3.59
C VAL A 214 1.04 -0.53 -2.53
N LEU A 215 0.31 0.29 -1.81
CA LEU A 215 -0.67 -0.12 -0.82
C LEU A 215 -1.96 -0.51 -1.53
N GLY A 216 -2.27 -1.81 -1.52
CA GLY A 216 -3.43 -2.38 -2.21
C GLY A 216 -4.68 -2.34 -1.36
N VAL A 217 -5.78 -1.78 -1.91
CA VAL A 217 -7.02 -1.54 -1.18
C VAL A 217 -8.18 -2.35 -1.73
N ALA A 218 -8.77 -3.20 -0.89
CA ALA A 218 -9.98 -3.97 -1.15
C ALA A 218 -11.25 -3.18 -0.79
N ALA A 219 -12.41 -3.60 -1.34
CA ALA A 219 -13.69 -2.96 -1.07
C ALA A 219 -14.43 -3.65 0.09
N LEU A 220 -15.14 -2.85 0.88
CA LEU A 220 -16.15 -3.28 1.86
C LEU A 220 -17.50 -2.69 1.52
N ASN A 221 -18.56 -3.43 1.84
CA ASN A 221 -19.91 -2.89 1.83
C ASN A 221 -20.29 -2.28 3.20
N ARG A 222 -21.45 -1.65 3.28
CA ARG A 222 -21.95 -1.00 4.52
C ARG A 222 -22.07 -1.96 5.72
N ALA A 223 -22.18 -3.25 5.49
CA ALA A 223 -22.22 -4.27 6.55
C ALA A 223 -20.82 -4.79 6.95
N GLY A 224 -19.74 -4.22 6.36
CA GLY A 224 -18.34 -4.64 6.59
C GLY A 224 -17.94 -5.91 5.87
N ASN A 225 -18.78 -6.48 4.97
CA ASN A 225 -18.38 -7.65 4.19
C ASN A 225 -17.62 -7.24 2.93
N VAL A 226 -16.67 -8.07 2.54
CA VAL A 226 -15.96 -7.94 1.26
C VAL A 226 -16.88 -8.45 0.14
N PRO A 227 -17.31 -7.60 -0.82
CA PRO A 227 -18.18 -8.02 -1.92
C PRO A 227 -17.48 -9.01 -2.84
N ALA A 228 -18.28 -9.71 -3.66
CA ALA A 228 -17.75 -10.76 -4.52
C ALA A 228 -16.85 -10.21 -5.64
N PHE A 229 -17.08 -8.98 -6.06
CA PHE A 229 -16.28 -8.34 -7.09
C PHE A 229 -14.87 -7.96 -6.62
N SER A 230 -14.69 -7.63 -5.33
CA SER A 230 -13.36 -7.24 -4.83
C SER A 230 -12.38 -8.40 -4.97
N ASP A 231 -11.28 -8.16 -5.67
CA ASP A 231 -10.21 -9.14 -5.84
C ASP A 231 -9.52 -9.45 -4.50
N ARG A 232 -8.92 -10.63 -4.41
CA ARG A 232 -8.44 -11.20 -3.15
C ARG A 232 -7.01 -11.69 -3.30
N ASP A 233 -6.12 -11.24 -2.44
CA ASP A 233 -4.73 -11.69 -2.50
C ASP A 233 -4.10 -11.72 -1.10
N PRO A 234 -3.46 -12.82 -0.68
CA PRO A 234 -2.86 -12.91 0.65
C PRO A 234 -1.62 -12.03 0.85
N THR A 235 -1.07 -11.47 -0.24
CA THR A 235 0.17 -10.68 -0.21
C THR A 235 -0.09 -9.22 -0.52
N PHE A 236 -0.98 -8.91 -1.46
CA PHE A 236 -1.15 -7.58 -2.05
C PHE A 236 -2.49 -6.91 -1.71
N VAL A 237 -3.28 -7.49 -0.82
CA VAL A 237 -4.35 -6.78 -0.13
C VAL A 237 -3.77 -6.33 1.21
N ASP A 238 -3.62 -5.01 1.38
CA ASP A 238 -3.02 -4.43 2.58
C ASP A 238 -4.10 -3.85 3.49
N LEU A 239 -5.06 -3.14 2.91
CA LEU A 239 -6.20 -2.57 3.64
C LEU A 239 -7.51 -2.81 2.90
N ALA A 240 -8.60 -2.57 3.60
CA ALA A 240 -9.92 -2.48 3.01
C ALA A 240 -10.61 -1.17 3.43
N ALA A 241 -11.43 -0.63 2.55
CA ALA A 241 -12.25 0.55 2.83
C ALA A 241 -13.63 0.41 2.16
N PRO A 242 -14.63 1.19 2.54
CA PRO A 242 -15.91 1.21 1.86
C PRO A 242 -15.79 1.38 0.35
N GLY A 243 -16.44 0.50 -0.42
CA GLY A 243 -16.36 0.52 -1.89
C GLY A 243 -17.68 0.14 -2.56
N VAL A 244 -18.82 0.26 -1.85
CA VAL A 244 -20.16 -0.04 -2.37
C VAL A 244 -21.11 1.09 -2.00
N ASP A 245 -21.87 1.61 -2.95
CA ASP A 245 -22.80 2.71 -2.72
C ASP A 245 -22.10 3.97 -2.16
N ILE A 246 -21.03 4.38 -2.82
CA ILE A 246 -20.17 5.50 -2.39
C ILE A 246 -20.67 6.81 -2.97
N PHE A 247 -21.34 7.61 -2.16
CA PHE A 247 -21.88 8.89 -2.59
C PHE A 247 -20.79 9.94 -2.76
N SER A 248 -20.53 10.35 -4.01
CA SER A 248 -19.50 11.32 -4.36
C SER A 248 -19.86 12.20 -5.56
N THR A 249 -19.03 13.19 -5.87
CA THR A 249 -19.18 14.12 -7.00
C THR A 249 -19.17 13.39 -8.36
N TYR A 250 -19.87 13.98 -9.33
CA TYR A 250 -19.93 13.47 -10.70
C TYR A 250 -19.93 14.64 -11.69
N PRO A 251 -19.33 14.51 -12.90
CA PRO A 251 -19.28 15.62 -13.85
C PRO A 251 -20.67 16.11 -14.23
N LEU A 252 -20.89 17.41 -14.12
CA LEU A 252 -22.18 18.03 -14.43
C LEU A 252 -22.61 17.77 -15.90
N ALA A 253 -21.65 17.82 -16.81
CA ALA A 253 -21.91 17.56 -18.23
C ALA A 253 -22.41 16.14 -18.52
N LEU A 254 -21.98 15.16 -17.73
CA LEU A 254 -22.46 13.77 -17.87
C LEU A 254 -23.84 13.59 -17.23
N SER A 255 -24.16 14.34 -16.17
CA SER A 255 -25.46 14.26 -15.51
C SER A 255 -26.60 14.79 -16.40
N GLU A 256 -26.36 15.85 -17.16
CA GLU A 256 -27.33 16.40 -18.12
C GLU A 256 -27.56 15.48 -19.33
N LEU A 257 -26.52 14.79 -19.78
CA LEU A 257 -26.59 13.83 -20.90
C LEU A 257 -27.30 12.52 -20.53
N GLN A 258 -27.42 12.22 -19.25
CA GLN A 258 -27.96 10.95 -18.73
C GLN A 258 -29.41 11.04 -18.26
N THR A 259 -30.27 11.81 -18.95
CA THR A 259 -31.71 11.93 -18.65
C THR A 259 -32.49 10.62 -18.72
N GLY A 260 -31.90 9.55 -19.25
CA GLY A 260 -32.48 8.21 -19.28
C GLY A 260 -31.51 7.15 -18.74
N CYS A 261 -30.85 7.45 -17.64
CA CYS A 261 -29.73 6.71 -17.09
C CYS A 261 -29.72 5.20 -17.39
N THR A 262 -28.72 4.78 -18.16
CA THR A 262 -28.33 3.37 -18.20
C THR A 262 -27.19 3.22 -17.21
N PRO A 263 -27.27 2.28 -16.25
CA PRO A 263 -26.15 2.01 -15.35
C PRO A 263 -24.85 1.79 -16.13
N LEU A 264 -23.81 2.57 -15.83
CA LEU A 264 -22.48 2.40 -16.44
C LEU A 264 -21.66 1.39 -15.61
N GLY A 265 -22.18 0.18 -15.42
CA GLY A 265 -21.48 -0.92 -14.76
C GLY A 265 -21.09 -0.70 -13.28
N TYR A 266 -20.51 0.45 -12.95
CA TYR A 266 -20.01 0.81 -11.63
C TYR A 266 -20.74 2.00 -10.98
N THR A 267 -21.70 2.62 -11.66
CA THR A 267 -22.47 3.77 -11.12
C THR A 267 -23.94 3.54 -11.16
N ASP A 268 -24.61 3.79 -10.05
CA ASP A 268 -26.06 3.94 -10.00
C ASP A 268 -26.48 5.29 -10.59
N CYS A 269 -27.67 5.28 -11.21
CA CYS A 269 -28.25 6.49 -11.78
C CYS A 269 -28.76 7.40 -10.68
N GLY A 270 -28.13 8.56 -10.50
CA GLY A 270 -28.55 9.60 -9.57
C GLY A 270 -28.85 10.92 -10.27
N ASP A 271 -29.32 11.89 -9.53
CA ASP A 271 -29.61 13.23 -10.00
C ASP A 271 -28.39 14.16 -9.84
N GLY A 272 -28.18 15.07 -10.79
CA GLY A 272 -27.20 16.14 -10.71
C GLY A 272 -25.74 15.68 -10.68
N GLU A 273 -24.92 16.44 -9.92
CA GLU A 273 -23.47 16.30 -9.81
C GLU A 273 -23.00 15.26 -8.80
N TYR A 274 -23.83 14.32 -8.38
CA TYR A 274 -23.51 13.25 -7.43
C TYR A 274 -23.99 11.89 -7.91
N ARG A 275 -23.24 10.83 -7.58
CA ARG A 275 -23.54 9.44 -7.90
C ARG A 275 -23.14 8.53 -6.76
N ASN A 276 -23.61 7.28 -6.85
CA ASN A 276 -23.33 6.21 -5.90
C ASN A 276 -22.67 5.02 -6.62
N PRO A 277 -21.39 5.11 -7.00
CA PRO A 277 -20.69 3.99 -7.61
C PRO A 277 -20.31 2.88 -6.63
N GLU A 278 -19.89 1.73 -7.21
CA GLU A 278 -19.25 0.65 -6.48
C GLU A 278 -17.99 0.17 -7.21
N GLY A 279 -17.01 -0.30 -6.45
CA GLY A 279 -15.72 -0.81 -6.94
C GLY A 279 -14.61 -0.60 -5.93
N THR A 280 -13.53 -1.35 -6.07
CA THR A 280 -12.28 -1.13 -5.31
C THR A 280 -11.66 0.23 -5.65
N SER A 281 -11.99 0.77 -6.82
CA SER A 281 -11.63 2.11 -7.27
C SER A 281 -12.12 3.24 -6.34
N PHE A 282 -13.19 2.99 -5.58
CA PHE A 282 -13.79 3.95 -4.64
C PHE A 282 -13.42 3.65 -3.17
N ALA A 283 -12.74 2.53 -2.92
CA ALA A 283 -12.10 2.24 -1.64
C ALA A 283 -10.69 2.85 -1.54
N ALA A 284 -9.90 2.77 -2.61
CA ALA A 284 -8.54 3.30 -2.66
C ALA A 284 -8.44 4.82 -2.37
N PRO A 285 -9.30 5.70 -2.89
CA PRO A 285 -9.22 7.13 -2.60
C PRO A 285 -9.42 7.48 -1.12
N GLN A 286 -10.18 6.70 -0.36
CA GLN A 286 -10.37 6.92 1.07
C GLN A 286 -9.06 6.67 1.84
N VAL A 287 -8.31 5.63 1.48
CA VAL A 287 -6.98 5.36 2.02
C VAL A 287 -5.96 6.42 1.57
N SER A 288 -6.02 6.85 0.30
CA SER A 288 -5.21 7.96 -0.22
C SER A 288 -5.45 9.25 0.55
N ALA A 289 -6.70 9.54 0.86
CA ALA A 289 -7.07 10.71 1.64
C ALA A 289 -6.62 10.60 3.10
N ALA A 290 -6.77 9.44 3.74
CA ALA A 290 -6.24 9.19 5.08
C ALA A 290 -4.72 9.39 5.15
N ALA A 291 -3.97 8.89 4.16
CA ALA A 291 -2.55 9.14 4.03
C ALA A 291 -2.22 10.63 3.92
N ALA A 292 -2.99 11.37 3.12
CA ALA A 292 -2.83 12.82 3.00
C ALA A 292 -3.09 13.55 4.32
N VAL A 293 -4.08 13.11 5.11
CA VAL A 293 -4.32 13.65 6.46
C VAL A 293 -3.13 13.39 7.36
N LEU A 294 -2.52 12.20 7.34
CA LEU A 294 -1.35 11.87 8.15
C LEU A 294 -0.14 12.74 7.78
N PHE A 295 0.15 12.93 6.50
CA PHE A 295 1.19 13.86 6.05
C PHE A 295 0.90 15.31 6.45
N ALA A 296 -0.38 15.72 6.48
CA ALA A 296 -0.76 17.07 6.88
C ALA A 296 -0.60 17.32 8.38
N VAL A 297 -0.90 16.33 9.24
CA VAL A 297 -0.74 16.45 10.70
C VAL A 297 0.69 16.21 11.15
N ALA A 298 1.50 15.47 10.39
CA ALA A 298 2.90 15.18 10.68
C ALA A 298 3.77 15.21 9.41
N PRO A 299 4.13 16.40 8.91
CA PRO A 299 4.86 16.56 7.65
C PRO A 299 6.27 15.93 7.61
N GLY A 300 6.76 15.44 8.75
CA GLY A 300 8.05 14.77 8.85
C GLY A 300 8.00 13.26 8.66
N LEU A 301 6.82 12.66 8.46
CA LEU A 301 6.68 11.23 8.18
C LEU A 301 7.18 10.91 6.78
N THR A 302 7.81 9.74 6.64
CA THR A 302 8.10 9.15 5.33
C THR A 302 6.86 8.41 4.79
N ASN A 303 6.85 8.09 3.50
CA ASN A 303 5.81 7.29 2.89
C ASN A 303 5.64 5.91 3.59
N SER A 304 6.74 5.19 3.87
CA SER A 304 6.68 3.92 4.60
C SER A 304 6.12 4.07 6.01
N GLN A 305 6.47 5.16 6.72
CA GLN A 305 5.91 5.41 8.04
C GLN A 305 4.41 5.69 8.01
N VAL A 306 3.91 6.39 6.98
CA VAL A 306 2.46 6.60 6.78
C VAL A 306 1.77 5.27 6.50
N GLU A 307 2.33 4.43 5.64
CA GLU A 307 1.86 3.07 5.36
C GLU A 307 1.75 2.25 6.64
N THR A 308 2.84 2.15 7.41
CA THR A 308 2.87 1.48 8.73
C THR A 308 1.75 1.96 9.67
N VAL A 309 1.55 3.28 9.75
CA VAL A 309 0.52 3.84 10.63
C VAL A 309 -0.87 3.42 10.19
N LEU A 310 -1.16 3.48 8.88
CA LEU A 310 -2.45 3.09 8.34
C LEU A 310 -2.75 1.62 8.63
N GLU A 311 -1.79 0.73 8.37
CA GLU A 311 -1.95 -0.72 8.58
C GLU A 311 -2.09 -1.10 10.06
N ARG A 312 -1.25 -0.52 10.94
CA ARG A 312 -1.33 -0.77 12.39
C ARG A 312 -2.58 -0.19 13.04
N SER A 313 -3.19 0.80 12.42
CA SER A 313 -4.40 1.45 12.91
C SER A 313 -5.67 0.84 12.33
N ALA A 314 -5.57 -0.08 11.38
CA ALA A 314 -6.72 -0.72 10.77
C ALA A 314 -7.55 -1.52 11.79
N ASP A 315 -8.85 -1.57 11.58
CA ASP A 315 -9.76 -2.46 12.29
C ASP A 315 -9.74 -3.84 11.66
N ASP A 316 -9.25 -4.84 12.38
CA ASP A 316 -9.30 -6.22 11.92
C ASP A 316 -10.77 -6.64 11.70
N VAL A 317 -11.13 -6.90 10.45
CA VAL A 317 -12.51 -7.19 10.05
C VAL A 317 -12.71 -8.69 9.99
N ASP A 318 -13.46 -9.22 10.94
CA ASP A 318 -13.73 -10.64 11.09
C ASP A 318 -15.23 -10.96 11.13
N ALA A 319 -15.58 -12.21 11.41
CA ALA A 319 -16.96 -12.67 11.49
C ALA A 319 -17.78 -12.00 12.60
N ALA A 320 -17.14 -11.38 13.60
CA ALA A 320 -17.81 -10.70 14.70
C ALA A 320 -18.21 -9.27 14.36
N ASN A 321 -17.46 -8.60 13.46
CA ASN A 321 -17.62 -7.16 13.16
C ASN A 321 -17.91 -6.85 11.68
N GLY A 322 -18.28 -7.86 10.88
CA GLY A 322 -18.79 -7.64 9.51
C GLY A 322 -18.43 -8.71 8.51
N CYS A 323 -17.17 -9.05 8.30
CA CYS A 323 -16.72 -9.97 7.26
C CYS A 323 -16.79 -11.43 7.72
N ARG A 324 -17.83 -12.15 7.31
CA ARG A 324 -17.98 -13.58 7.67
C ARG A 324 -16.90 -14.50 7.09
N ALA A 325 -16.25 -14.06 6.02
CA ALA A 325 -15.23 -14.86 5.33
C ALA A 325 -13.80 -14.51 5.80
N CYS A 326 -13.61 -13.42 6.52
CA CYS A 326 -12.31 -12.95 6.97
C CYS A 326 -11.89 -13.68 8.25
N PRO A 327 -10.73 -14.33 8.28
CA PRO A 327 -10.14 -14.83 9.52
C PRO A 327 -9.60 -13.66 10.35
N LEU A 328 -9.32 -13.93 11.61
CA LEU A 328 -8.68 -12.98 12.51
C LEU A 328 -7.23 -12.68 12.06
N GLY A 329 -6.83 -11.43 12.10
CA GLY A 329 -5.52 -10.94 11.67
C GLY A 329 -5.43 -10.70 10.17
N ARG A 330 -4.24 -10.41 9.65
CA ARG A 330 -4.05 -10.13 8.21
C ARG A 330 -4.56 -11.29 7.35
N ASP A 331 -5.38 -10.97 6.38
CA ASP A 331 -6.01 -11.96 5.51
C ASP A 331 -6.05 -11.53 4.04
N ARG A 332 -6.51 -12.45 3.17
CA ARG A 332 -6.58 -12.23 1.72
C ARG A 332 -7.75 -11.36 1.26
N TYR A 333 -8.65 -10.98 2.13
CA TYR A 333 -9.90 -10.29 1.81
C TYR A 333 -9.82 -8.81 2.17
N SER A 334 -9.32 -8.52 3.38
CA SER A 334 -9.26 -7.18 3.97
C SER A 334 -7.85 -6.72 4.35
N GLY A 335 -6.84 -7.55 4.08
CA GLY A 335 -5.47 -7.24 4.46
C GLY A 335 -5.30 -7.17 5.98
N PHE A 336 -4.79 -6.06 6.49
CA PHE A 336 -4.69 -5.77 7.93
C PHE A 336 -6.02 -5.34 8.55
N GLY A 337 -7.03 -5.06 7.72
CA GLY A 337 -8.36 -4.70 8.15
C GLY A 337 -8.94 -3.47 7.46
N ARG A 338 -10.02 -2.95 8.03
CA ARG A 338 -10.69 -1.75 7.55
C ARG A 338 -9.94 -0.50 8.00
N LEU A 339 -9.86 0.49 7.11
CA LEU A 339 -9.35 1.81 7.40
C LEU A 339 -10.00 2.43 8.65
N ASP A 340 -9.18 2.98 9.55
CA ASP A 340 -9.60 3.79 10.69
C ASP A 340 -8.76 5.07 10.73
N VAL A 341 -9.29 6.13 10.15
CA VAL A 341 -8.60 7.44 10.05
C VAL A 341 -8.35 8.05 11.43
N ALA A 342 -9.32 7.93 12.34
CA ALA A 342 -9.19 8.51 13.67
C ALA A 342 -8.07 7.85 14.47
N ARG A 343 -7.99 6.52 14.44
CA ARG A 343 -6.94 5.78 15.14
C ARG A 343 -5.56 6.07 14.53
N ALA A 344 -5.47 6.17 13.20
CA ALA A 344 -4.24 6.53 12.51
C ALA A 344 -3.75 7.94 12.93
N VAL A 345 -4.64 8.95 12.91
CA VAL A 345 -4.32 10.31 13.36
C VAL A 345 -3.91 10.34 14.84
N GLN A 346 -4.64 9.63 15.70
CA GLN A 346 -4.33 9.57 17.14
C GLN A 346 -2.99 8.90 17.40
N ALA A 347 -2.64 7.83 16.64
CA ALA A 347 -1.35 7.16 16.75
C ALA A 347 -0.18 8.11 16.47
N VAL A 348 -0.31 8.93 15.42
CA VAL A 348 0.69 9.95 15.04
C VAL A 348 0.76 11.06 16.10
N LEU A 349 -0.37 11.59 16.54
CA LEU A 349 -0.41 12.66 17.53
C LEU A 349 0.09 12.22 18.91
N ALA A 350 -0.04 10.94 19.25
CA ALA A 350 0.54 10.37 20.46
C ALA A 350 2.09 10.31 20.45
N GLY A 351 2.72 10.47 19.28
CA GLY A 351 4.17 10.56 19.13
C GLY A 351 4.91 9.28 19.46
N GLY A 352 4.31 8.11 19.22
CA GLY A 352 4.98 6.81 19.36
C GLY A 352 6.16 6.68 18.39
N PRO A 353 7.23 5.93 18.77
CA PRO A 353 8.34 5.69 17.86
C PRO A 353 7.86 4.84 16.66
N LEU A 354 8.06 5.37 15.47
CA LEU A 354 7.94 4.64 14.22
C LEU A 354 9.32 4.14 13.84
N PRO A 355 9.49 2.90 13.36
CA PRO A 355 10.79 2.42 12.93
C PRO A 355 11.29 3.28 11.77
N PRO A 356 12.54 3.76 11.81
CA PRO A 356 13.13 4.40 10.64
C PRO A 356 13.43 3.33 9.59
N PRO A 357 13.24 3.60 8.28
CA PRO A 357 13.75 2.73 7.23
C PRO A 357 15.25 2.52 7.40
N ASP A 358 15.74 1.33 7.11
CA ASP A 358 17.16 1.08 7.22
C ASP A 358 17.93 1.62 6.00
N ARG A 359 19.26 1.60 6.08
CA ARG A 359 20.12 2.19 5.03
C ARG A 359 20.19 1.38 3.73
N TYR A 360 19.60 0.20 3.69
CA TYR A 360 19.62 -0.68 2.51
C TYR A 360 18.38 -0.53 1.66
N GLU A 361 17.38 0.19 2.18
CA GLU A 361 16.15 0.47 1.48
C GLU A 361 16.37 1.25 0.16
N THR A 362 15.68 0.92 -0.89
CA THR A 362 14.63 -0.12 -1.05
C THR A 362 15.25 -1.44 -1.52
N ASN A 363 15.19 -2.50 -0.72
CA ASN A 363 15.77 -3.82 -1.08
C ASN A 363 14.79 -4.99 -0.93
N ASP A 364 13.52 -4.78 -1.26
CA ASP A 364 12.37 -5.67 -0.99
C ASP A 364 12.16 -6.74 -2.05
N ASP A 365 12.94 -6.77 -3.12
CA ASP A 365 12.73 -7.74 -4.20
C ASP A 365 14.03 -8.14 -4.92
N ALA A 366 13.93 -9.14 -5.77
CA ALA A 366 15.03 -9.62 -6.60
C ALA A 366 15.44 -8.63 -7.70
N GLY A 367 16.50 -8.93 -8.44
CA GLY A 367 16.96 -8.11 -9.56
C GLY A 367 17.66 -6.83 -9.14
N THR A 368 17.28 -5.71 -9.75
CA THR A 368 17.89 -4.40 -9.48
C THR A 368 17.43 -3.80 -8.15
N LYS A 369 16.34 -4.28 -7.61
CA LYS A 369 15.78 -3.87 -6.31
C LYS A 369 16.47 -4.50 -5.12
N SER A 370 17.30 -5.54 -5.33
CA SER A 370 18.06 -6.17 -4.27
C SER A 370 19.36 -5.42 -3.98
N TYR A 371 19.74 -5.33 -2.72
CA TYR A 371 21.04 -4.75 -2.34
C TYR A 371 22.21 -5.70 -2.68
N THR A 372 23.25 -5.20 -3.33
CA THR A 372 24.39 -6.03 -3.77
C THR A 372 25.44 -6.18 -2.67
N LEU A 373 25.71 -7.42 -2.26
CA LEU A 373 26.77 -7.74 -1.32
C LEU A 373 28.01 -8.28 -2.04
N TRP A 374 29.10 -7.52 -2.02
CA TRP A 374 30.38 -7.88 -2.62
C TRP A 374 31.33 -8.55 -1.63
N GLY A 375 32.24 -9.39 -2.14
CA GLY A 375 33.30 -10.04 -1.36
C GLY A 375 32.93 -11.42 -0.82
N THR A 376 33.83 -12.00 -0.03
CA THR A 376 33.71 -13.39 0.48
C THR A 376 33.05 -13.47 1.85
N LYS A 377 33.07 -12.41 2.62
CA LYS A 377 32.42 -12.31 3.92
C LYS A 377 31.75 -10.94 4.05
N ARG A 378 30.49 -10.92 4.48
CA ARG A 378 29.73 -9.70 4.78
C ARG A 378 28.92 -9.85 6.05
N ILE A 379 28.78 -8.74 6.75
CA ILE A 379 27.89 -8.58 7.89
C ILE A 379 27.02 -7.36 7.58
N VAL A 380 25.73 -7.57 7.67
CA VAL A 380 24.68 -6.55 7.46
C VAL A 380 23.98 -6.38 8.79
N HIS A 381 23.74 -5.14 9.18
CA HIS A 381 22.87 -4.76 10.31
C HIS A 381 21.73 -3.97 9.71
N ALA A 382 20.53 -4.51 9.79
CA ALA A 382 19.32 -4.01 9.17
C ALA A 382 18.12 -4.19 10.10
N THR A 383 16.96 -3.73 9.68
CA THR A 383 15.70 -3.88 10.41
C THR A 383 14.67 -4.55 9.51
N LEU A 384 13.67 -5.18 10.10
CA LEU A 384 12.44 -5.62 9.44
C LEU A 384 11.26 -5.22 10.29
N ASP A 385 10.19 -4.84 9.65
CA ASP A 385 8.89 -4.59 10.29
C ASP A 385 7.78 -5.28 9.48
N TYR A 386 6.88 -5.96 10.17
CA TYR A 386 5.82 -6.73 9.53
C TYR A 386 4.85 -5.88 8.70
N TYR A 387 4.74 -4.59 9.03
CA TYR A 387 3.76 -3.69 8.43
C TYR A 387 4.31 -2.87 7.26
N ASP A 388 5.55 -2.43 7.32
CA ASP A 388 6.11 -1.51 6.32
C ASP A 388 7.39 -2.00 5.63
N ASP A 389 8.06 -2.97 6.22
CA ASP A 389 9.33 -3.50 5.72
C ASP A 389 9.43 -5.01 6.03
N PRO A 390 8.53 -5.84 5.46
CA PRO A 390 8.49 -7.26 5.80
C PRO A 390 9.60 -8.08 5.14
N ILE A 391 10.29 -7.57 4.13
CA ILE A 391 11.20 -8.35 3.27
C ILE A 391 12.43 -7.55 2.90
N ASP A 392 13.60 -8.09 3.25
CA ASP A 392 14.91 -7.62 2.77
C ASP A 392 15.55 -8.60 1.80
N VAL A 393 16.00 -8.16 0.66
CA VAL A 393 16.66 -8.99 -0.35
C VAL A 393 18.07 -8.53 -0.66
N TYR A 394 19.03 -9.43 -0.48
CA TYR A 394 20.44 -9.22 -0.77
C TYR A 394 20.91 -10.13 -1.89
N ARG A 395 21.50 -9.59 -2.97
CA ARG A 395 22.07 -10.42 -4.02
C ARG A 395 23.56 -10.67 -3.83
N VAL A 396 23.98 -11.92 -4.07
CA VAL A 396 25.35 -12.37 -4.01
C VAL A 396 25.72 -13.15 -5.26
N ALA A 397 26.85 -12.84 -5.88
CA ALA A 397 27.35 -13.64 -6.99
C ALA A 397 28.03 -14.91 -6.44
N LEU A 398 27.63 -16.09 -6.97
CA LEU A 398 28.27 -17.38 -6.68
C LEU A 398 28.73 -18.03 -7.96
N ALA A 399 29.91 -18.66 -7.91
CA ALA A 399 30.38 -19.58 -8.93
C ALA A 399 29.78 -20.97 -8.68
N LYS A 400 29.59 -21.78 -9.75
CA LYS A 400 29.16 -23.18 -9.61
C LYS A 400 30.09 -23.94 -8.68
N GLY A 401 29.53 -24.63 -7.69
CA GLY A 401 30.27 -25.40 -6.69
C GLY A 401 30.75 -24.56 -5.48
N GLU A 402 30.66 -23.24 -5.52
CA GLU A 402 30.94 -22.38 -4.37
C GLU A 402 29.93 -22.62 -3.26
N GLN A 403 30.38 -22.59 -2.01
CA GLN A 403 29.50 -22.78 -0.86
C GLN A 403 29.15 -21.42 -0.23
N LEU A 404 27.89 -21.18 -0.06
CA LEU A 404 27.36 -20.04 0.69
C LEU A 404 26.87 -20.51 2.07
N LYS A 405 27.34 -19.84 3.12
CA LYS A 405 26.84 -19.97 4.48
C LYS A 405 26.24 -18.63 4.87
N THR A 406 24.97 -18.64 5.23
CA THR A 406 24.28 -17.46 5.74
C THR A 406 23.74 -17.75 7.14
N ARG A 407 23.78 -16.75 7.99
CA ARG A 407 23.18 -16.77 9.32
C ARG A 407 22.52 -15.43 9.59
N LEU A 408 21.27 -15.48 9.98
CA LEU A 408 20.49 -14.33 10.45
C LEU A 408 20.27 -14.49 11.96
N THR A 409 20.54 -13.43 12.70
CA THR A 409 20.29 -13.35 14.15
C THR A 409 19.67 -12.00 14.45
N GLY A 410 18.62 -11.95 15.23
CA GLY A 410 17.94 -10.70 15.58
C GLY A 410 17.34 -10.76 16.98
N SER A 411 16.82 -9.64 17.43
CA SER A 411 16.00 -9.51 18.63
C SER A 411 14.59 -9.12 18.19
N TRP A 412 13.74 -10.12 18.08
CA TRP A 412 12.36 -9.93 17.65
C TRP A 412 11.41 -10.11 18.84
N THR A 413 10.41 -9.25 18.94
CA THR A 413 9.37 -9.43 19.94
C THR A 413 8.13 -9.96 19.22
N GLY A 414 7.86 -11.26 19.35
CA GLY A 414 6.65 -11.90 18.82
C GLY A 414 6.69 -12.31 17.34
N ALA A 415 7.66 -11.82 16.55
CA ALA A 415 7.72 -12.05 15.12
C ALA A 415 8.37 -13.39 14.73
N ASN A 416 7.84 -14.04 13.70
CA ASN A 416 8.48 -15.16 13.01
C ASN A 416 9.28 -14.64 11.83
N VAL A 417 10.58 -14.91 11.83
CA VAL A 417 11.48 -14.51 10.75
C VAL A 417 11.99 -15.73 10.02
N SER A 418 12.01 -15.67 8.70
CA SER A 418 12.55 -16.71 7.82
C SER A 418 13.77 -16.21 7.05
N LEU A 419 14.59 -17.15 6.59
CA LEU A 419 15.72 -16.89 5.71
C LEU A 419 15.59 -17.79 4.48
N VAL A 420 15.48 -17.21 3.30
CA VAL A 420 15.28 -17.92 2.05
C VAL A 420 16.44 -17.63 1.09
N LEU A 421 16.88 -18.63 0.37
CA LEU A 421 17.87 -18.50 -0.70
C LEU A 421 17.21 -18.85 -2.03
N TRP A 422 17.29 -17.92 -2.98
CA TRP A 422 16.75 -18.05 -4.32
C TRP A 422 17.85 -18.24 -5.36
N ARG A 423 17.56 -19.01 -6.43
CA ARG A 423 18.48 -19.30 -7.53
C ARG A 423 18.59 -18.15 -8.52
N PRO A 424 19.63 -18.15 -9.37
CA PRO A 424 19.68 -17.28 -10.53
C PRO A 424 18.44 -17.43 -11.42
N GLY A 425 17.94 -16.31 -11.94
CA GLY A 425 16.70 -16.24 -12.72
C GLY A 425 15.45 -15.90 -11.90
N THR A 426 15.58 -15.71 -10.58
CA THR A 426 14.49 -15.14 -9.77
C THR A 426 14.29 -13.67 -10.17
N VAL A 427 13.07 -13.32 -10.49
CA VAL A 427 12.66 -11.96 -10.85
C VAL A 427 11.97 -11.31 -9.65
N HIS A 428 11.13 -12.07 -8.94
CA HIS A 428 10.42 -11.62 -7.75
C HIS A 428 10.53 -12.68 -6.65
N VAL A 429 10.74 -12.26 -5.40
CA VAL A 429 10.78 -13.16 -4.23
C VAL A 429 9.37 -13.37 -3.64
N THR A 430 8.46 -12.42 -3.82
CA THR A 430 7.10 -12.41 -3.26
C THR A 430 6.07 -13.17 -4.10
N THR A 431 6.39 -13.59 -5.32
CA THR A 431 5.45 -14.33 -6.16
C THR A 431 5.17 -15.72 -5.59
N ALA A 432 4.03 -15.84 -4.93
CA ALA A 432 3.45 -17.14 -4.59
C ALA A 432 3.34 -18.01 -5.87
N GLY A 433 4.02 -19.15 -5.87
CA GLY A 433 3.96 -20.12 -6.98
C GLY A 433 5.31 -20.51 -7.62
N ARG A 434 6.37 -19.70 -7.50
CA ARG A 434 7.70 -20.04 -8.07
C ARG A 434 8.67 -20.68 -7.06
N THR A 435 8.17 -21.57 -6.21
CA THR A 435 8.98 -22.36 -5.28
C THR A 435 10.09 -23.18 -5.99
N SER A 436 9.96 -23.40 -7.30
CA SER A 436 10.99 -24.06 -8.11
C SER A 436 12.34 -23.32 -8.17
N LEU A 437 12.34 -21.99 -7.96
CA LEU A 437 13.55 -21.19 -7.88
C LEU A 437 14.13 -21.08 -6.46
N ARG A 438 13.44 -21.57 -5.46
CA ARG A 438 13.96 -21.63 -4.10
C ARG A 438 15.08 -22.65 -4.03
N ALA A 439 16.27 -22.21 -3.57
CA ALA A 439 17.45 -23.05 -3.43
C ALA A 439 17.52 -23.72 -2.05
N ALA A 440 17.18 -22.97 -1.01
CA ALA A 440 17.16 -23.42 0.38
C ALA A 440 16.34 -22.44 1.23
N GLN A 441 15.89 -22.88 2.41
CA GLN A 441 15.21 -22.03 3.37
C GLN A 441 15.50 -22.48 4.81
N SER A 442 15.33 -21.54 5.75
CA SER A 442 15.28 -21.77 7.19
C SER A 442 14.06 -21.04 7.75
N VAL A 443 13.16 -21.77 8.40
CA VAL A 443 11.92 -21.28 8.99
C VAL A 443 11.77 -21.77 10.43
N MET A 444 12.86 -21.78 11.18
CA MET A 444 12.87 -22.25 12.57
C MET A 444 12.18 -21.23 13.47
N PRO A 445 11.43 -21.66 14.48
CA PRO A 445 10.90 -20.74 15.49
C PRO A 445 12.04 -19.94 16.16
N GLY A 446 11.84 -18.65 16.31
CA GLY A 446 12.77 -17.75 17.02
C GLY A 446 13.74 -16.98 16.11
N ALA A 447 14.62 -16.24 16.76
CA ALA A 447 15.44 -15.19 16.15
C ALA A 447 16.71 -15.66 15.43
N GLN A 448 16.89 -16.97 15.18
CA GLN A 448 18.08 -17.48 14.54
C GLN A 448 17.76 -18.36 13.34
N GLN A 449 18.14 -17.91 12.16
CA GLN A 449 17.99 -18.66 10.91
C GLN A 449 19.36 -18.93 10.31
N HIS A 450 19.52 -20.06 9.59
CA HIS A 450 20.76 -20.35 8.87
C HIS A 450 20.53 -21.18 7.61
N VAL A 451 21.26 -20.86 6.57
CA VAL A 451 21.29 -21.63 5.32
C VAL A 451 22.74 -21.97 4.98
N LEU A 452 22.98 -23.23 4.62
CA LEU A 452 24.23 -23.71 4.04
C LEU A 452 23.91 -24.33 2.69
N TYR A 453 24.45 -23.73 1.62
CA TYR A 453 24.11 -24.14 0.27
C TYR A 453 25.36 -24.20 -0.63
N ARG A 454 25.40 -25.18 -1.53
CA ARG A 454 26.41 -25.27 -2.58
C ARG A 454 25.79 -24.91 -3.92
N ALA A 455 26.30 -23.87 -4.58
CA ALA A 455 25.77 -23.34 -5.81
C ALA A 455 25.74 -24.40 -6.93
N SER A 456 24.57 -24.67 -7.48
CA SER A 456 24.35 -25.60 -8.58
C SER A 456 24.71 -25.00 -9.94
N ALA A 457 24.68 -23.68 -10.07
CA ALA A 457 25.02 -22.89 -11.25
C ALA A 457 25.78 -21.62 -10.82
N SER A 458 26.49 -21.00 -11.75
CA SER A 458 27.05 -19.66 -11.54
C SER A 458 25.99 -18.62 -11.81
N GLY A 459 25.98 -17.53 -11.04
CA GLY A 459 25.03 -16.42 -11.22
C GLY A 459 24.74 -15.65 -9.95
N TRP A 460 23.76 -14.74 -10.03
CA TRP A 460 23.25 -14.00 -8.90
C TRP A 460 22.23 -14.83 -8.13
N TYR A 461 22.54 -15.10 -6.87
CA TYR A 461 21.61 -15.67 -5.89
C TYR A 461 21.07 -14.57 -5.02
N TYR A 462 19.83 -14.73 -4.53
CA TYR A 462 19.19 -13.75 -3.68
C TYR A 462 18.95 -14.37 -2.30
N VAL A 463 19.34 -13.65 -1.26
CA VAL A 463 19.15 -14.00 0.14
C VAL A 463 18.06 -13.10 0.67
N GLU A 464 16.92 -13.68 1.00
CA GLU A 464 15.74 -12.99 1.54
C GLU A 464 15.70 -13.22 3.04
N ALA A 465 15.58 -12.13 3.79
CA ALA A 465 15.13 -12.12 5.18
C ALA A 465 13.66 -11.66 5.17
N HIS A 466 12.76 -12.39 5.82
CA HIS A 466 11.33 -12.12 5.75
C HIS A 466 10.69 -12.31 7.13
N VAL A 467 9.93 -11.31 7.59
CA VAL A 467 9.08 -11.39 8.77
C VAL A 467 7.65 -11.75 8.36
N SER A 468 7.10 -12.84 8.93
CA SER A 468 5.80 -13.41 8.51
C SER A 468 4.71 -13.35 9.58
N SER A 469 4.93 -12.60 10.66
CA SER A 469 3.94 -12.35 11.70
C SER A 469 4.20 -11.01 12.38
N PRO A 470 3.17 -10.35 12.98
CA PRO A 470 3.30 -9.05 13.58
C PRO A 470 4.49 -8.92 14.53
N GLY A 471 5.27 -7.87 14.35
CA GLY A 471 6.45 -7.53 15.13
C GLY A 471 7.52 -6.91 14.27
N SER A 472 8.48 -6.27 14.92
CA SER A 472 9.60 -5.57 14.29
C SER A 472 10.89 -5.81 15.06
N GLY A 473 12.03 -5.56 14.43
CA GLY A 473 13.30 -5.62 15.14
C GLY A 473 14.53 -5.58 14.25
N GLY A 474 15.65 -5.24 14.87
CA GLY A 474 16.94 -5.27 14.20
C GLY A 474 17.48 -6.69 14.04
N TYR A 475 18.20 -6.93 12.95
CA TYR A 475 18.90 -8.19 12.72
C TYR A 475 20.34 -8.00 12.27
N THR A 476 21.10 -9.08 12.39
CA THR A 476 22.42 -9.22 11.81
C THR A 476 22.42 -10.38 10.84
N LEU A 477 22.63 -10.11 9.55
CA LEU A 477 22.82 -11.11 8.52
C LEU A 477 24.33 -11.27 8.25
N THR A 478 24.87 -12.47 8.48
CA THR A 478 26.24 -12.83 8.15
C THR A 478 26.28 -13.76 6.95
N LEU A 479 27.02 -13.37 5.91
CA LEU A 479 27.26 -14.19 4.73
C LEU A 479 28.74 -14.54 4.63
N THR A 480 29.03 -15.82 4.27
CA THR A 480 30.39 -16.27 3.99
C THR A 480 30.37 -17.18 2.74
N LYS A 481 31.24 -16.87 1.78
CA LYS A 481 31.43 -17.67 0.58
C LYS A 481 32.76 -18.44 0.70
N THR A 482 32.75 -19.72 0.31
CA THR A 482 33.94 -20.58 0.32
C THR A 482 34.10 -21.22 -1.06
N ALA A 483 35.26 -21.06 -1.64
CA ALA A 483 35.59 -21.62 -2.95
C ALA A 483 35.30 -23.12 -3.02
N PRO A 484 35.03 -23.70 -4.22
CA PRO A 484 34.90 -25.12 -4.40
C PRO A 484 36.17 -25.82 -3.92
N ARG A 485 36.06 -26.91 -3.15
CA ARG A 485 37.22 -27.76 -2.86
C ARG A 485 37.71 -28.36 -4.17
N THR A 486 38.89 -27.98 -4.61
CA THR A 486 39.59 -28.70 -5.67
C THR A 486 39.80 -30.11 -5.19
N PRO A 487 39.42 -31.17 -5.95
CA PRO A 487 39.77 -32.53 -5.57
C PRO A 487 41.31 -32.59 -5.42
N ALA A 488 41.77 -33.08 -4.28
CA ALA A 488 43.19 -33.30 -4.08
C ALA A 488 43.69 -34.16 -5.23
N GLY A 489 44.53 -33.60 -6.11
CA GLY A 489 45.08 -34.29 -7.24
C GLY A 489 45.73 -35.58 -6.72
N LYS A 490 45.43 -36.72 -7.36
CA LYS A 490 46.16 -37.96 -7.14
C LYS A 490 47.64 -37.63 -7.35
N ARG A 491 48.44 -37.67 -6.28
CA ARG A 491 49.90 -37.61 -6.39
C ARG A 491 50.32 -38.66 -7.38
N ALA A 492 50.89 -38.27 -8.51
CA ALA A 492 51.53 -39.15 -9.41
C ALA A 492 52.68 -39.81 -8.63
N VAL A 493 52.58 -41.12 -8.40
CA VAL A 493 53.69 -41.94 -7.88
C VAL A 493 54.73 -42.02 -9.00
N SER A 494 55.74 -41.20 -8.90
CA SER A 494 56.89 -41.33 -9.76
C SER A 494 57.61 -42.67 -9.42
N GLY A 495 57.39 -43.71 -10.24
CA GLY A 495 58.14 -44.93 -10.19
C GLY A 495 59.61 -44.62 -10.56
N ARG A 496 60.51 -44.72 -9.57
CA ARG A 496 61.95 -44.87 -9.87
C ARG A 496 62.15 -46.24 -10.51
N VAL A 497 62.57 -46.25 -11.76
CA VAL A 497 63.18 -47.43 -12.40
C VAL A 497 64.57 -47.48 -11.88
N ALA A 498 64.88 -48.55 -11.13
CA ALA A 498 66.30 -48.92 -10.79
C ALA A 498 66.94 -49.58 -11.99
N ARG A 499 68.18 -49.16 -12.29
CA ARG A 499 69.17 -49.94 -13.04
C ARG A 499 70.09 -50.72 -12.08
#